data_d3a9bde3161377dc1d7ba7984b1144b8
#
_entry.id   d3a9bde3161377dc1d7ba7984b1144b8
#
_cell.length_a   1.000
_cell.length_b   1.000
_cell.length_c   1.000
_cell.angle_alpha   90.00
_cell.angle_beta   90.00
_cell.angle_gamma   90.00
#
_symmetry.space_group_name_H-M   'P 1'
#
loop_
_entity.id
_entity.type
_entity.pdbx_description
1 polymer ?
#
loop_
_entity_poly.entity_id
_entity_poly.type
_entity_poly.pdbx_seq_one_letter_code
_entity_poly.pdbx_strand_id
1 'polypeptide(L)'
;PAWTGAIEPGETEEVTYGPELLQSVPVYQLITSKDNHVDSQNIIGSSGGGYTGDDYRWKGTLVYDGDVYDHISFRARGGVWRYAMGKNMWKFLFNRSHEFQARDQLGKKYPTKWKRLNFSAMIQQGNFNHRGEQGLFESVGFELFRKAGIEAPFTHHLHFRIIENAKETNLFGNQYGL
;
A
#
# COMPACT_ATOMS: atom_id res chain seq x y z
N PRO A 1 3.76 17.27 -13.64
CA PRO A 1 2.35 17.65 -13.68
C PRO A 1 1.75 17.51 -12.29
N ALA A 2 1.02 18.55 -11.85
CA ALA A 2 0.26 18.47 -10.62
C ALA A 2 -0.81 17.37 -10.78
N TRP A 3 -0.95 16.54 -9.76
CA TRP A 3 -2.02 15.56 -9.74
C TRP A 3 -3.25 16.17 -9.08
N THR A 4 -4.38 16.09 -9.73
CA THR A 4 -5.66 16.57 -9.21
C THR A 4 -6.43 15.40 -8.62
N GLY A 5 -6.63 15.39 -7.31
CA GLY A 5 -7.48 14.44 -6.61
C GLY A 5 -8.95 14.69 -6.90
N ALA A 6 -9.73 13.63 -7.07
CA ALA A 6 -11.16 13.76 -7.16
C ALA A 6 -11.76 13.98 -5.77
N ILE A 7 -12.79 14.82 -5.71
CA ILE A 7 -13.44 15.28 -4.50
C ILE A 7 -14.64 14.38 -4.18
N GLU A 8 -15.00 14.27 -2.92
CA GLU A 8 -16.20 13.58 -2.47
C GLU A 8 -17.49 14.22 -3.06
N PRO A 9 -18.56 13.45 -3.28
CA PRO A 9 -19.81 14.01 -3.79
C PRO A 9 -20.32 15.14 -2.88
N GLY A 10 -20.41 16.33 -3.41
CA GLY A 10 -20.83 17.54 -2.68
C GLY A 10 -19.70 18.51 -2.35
N GLU A 11 -18.45 18.15 -2.52
CA GLU A 11 -17.33 19.08 -2.43
C GLU A 11 -17.10 19.76 -3.78
N THR A 12 -16.75 21.04 -3.74
CA THR A 12 -16.51 21.85 -4.94
C THR A 12 -15.05 22.18 -5.18
N GLU A 13 -14.17 21.80 -4.24
CA GLU A 13 -12.75 22.12 -4.34
C GLU A 13 -11.96 20.92 -4.86
N GLU A 14 -11.14 21.20 -5.85
CA GLU A 14 -10.18 20.27 -6.40
C GLU A 14 -8.92 20.28 -5.53
N VAL A 15 -8.52 19.13 -5.01
CA VAL A 15 -7.29 19.02 -4.22
C VAL A 15 -6.11 18.83 -5.16
N THR A 16 -5.24 19.85 -5.21
CA THR A 16 -4.01 19.80 -5.99
C THR A 16 -2.83 19.53 -5.07
N TYR A 17 -2.07 18.47 -5.36
CA TYR A 17 -0.86 18.14 -4.63
C TYR A 17 0.35 18.78 -5.31
N GLY A 18 1.20 19.42 -4.52
CA GLY A 18 2.44 19.98 -5.03
C GLY A 18 3.40 18.92 -5.57
N PRO A 19 4.23 19.25 -6.56
CA PRO A 19 5.19 18.31 -7.13
C PRO A 19 6.19 17.78 -6.11
N GLU A 20 6.51 18.54 -5.08
CA GLU A 20 7.39 18.13 -3.98
C GLU A 20 6.84 16.92 -3.20
N LEU A 21 5.53 16.85 -3.03
CA LEU A 21 4.87 15.72 -2.34
C LEU A 21 4.87 14.46 -3.21
N LEU A 22 4.73 14.63 -4.52
CA LEU A 22 4.67 13.52 -5.47
C LEU A 22 6.06 12.97 -5.84
N GLN A 23 7.12 13.75 -5.64
CA GLN A 23 8.48 13.39 -6.02
C GLN A 23 9.32 12.83 -4.87
N SER A 24 8.87 12.96 -3.63
CA SER A 24 9.64 12.55 -2.46
C SER A 24 9.79 11.03 -2.34
N VAL A 25 8.74 10.29 -2.68
CA VAL A 25 8.73 8.82 -2.68
C VAL A 25 7.84 8.29 -3.80
N PRO A 26 8.03 7.05 -4.26
CA PRO A 26 7.20 6.44 -5.29
C PRO A 26 5.73 6.40 -4.88
N VAL A 27 4.85 6.70 -5.82
CA VAL A 27 3.40 6.70 -5.62
C VAL A 27 2.82 5.41 -6.18
N TYR A 28 2.05 4.71 -5.35
CA TYR A 28 1.26 3.55 -5.74
C TYR A 28 -0.22 3.90 -5.66
N GLN A 29 -0.96 3.61 -6.70
CA GLN A 29 -2.38 3.88 -6.77
C GLN A 29 -3.16 2.57 -6.89
N LEU A 30 -4.03 2.29 -5.94
CA LEU A 30 -4.99 1.19 -6.03
C LEU A 30 -6.31 1.73 -6.53
N ILE A 31 -6.71 1.29 -7.70
CA ILE A 31 -8.02 1.61 -8.29
C ILE A 31 -8.94 0.41 -8.04
N THR A 32 -10.06 0.64 -7.38
CA THR A 32 -11.03 -0.41 -7.06
C THR A 32 -12.44 0.17 -6.93
N SER A 33 -13.45 -0.67 -6.74
CA SER A 33 -14.77 -0.18 -6.39
C SER A 33 -14.84 0.23 -4.92
N LYS A 34 -15.75 1.15 -4.61
CA LYS A 34 -16.01 1.55 -3.22
C LYS A 34 -16.40 0.35 -2.36
N ASP A 35 -17.25 -0.52 -2.89
CA ASP A 35 -17.72 -1.71 -2.17
C ASP A 35 -16.55 -2.65 -1.82
N ASN A 36 -15.67 -2.92 -2.79
CA ASN A 36 -14.48 -3.73 -2.55
C ASN A 36 -13.55 -3.10 -1.50
N HIS A 37 -13.39 -1.79 -1.54
CA HIS A 37 -12.55 -1.10 -0.57
C HIS A 37 -13.16 -1.16 0.83
N VAL A 38 -14.41 -0.75 0.98
CA VAL A 38 -15.12 -0.76 2.27
C VAL A 38 -15.15 -2.18 2.85
N ASP A 39 -15.49 -3.16 2.04
CA ASP A 39 -15.57 -4.55 2.47
C ASP A 39 -14.20 -5.10 2.90
N SER A 40 -13.12 -4.73 2.20
CA SER A 40 -11.76 -5.11 2.57
C SER A 40 -11.30 -4.54 3.92
N GLN A 41 -11.94 -3.49 4.42
CA GLN A 41 -11.68 -2.88 5.72
C GLN A 41 -12.53 -3.50 6.83
N ASN A 42 -13.60 -4.22 6.50
CA ASN A 42 -14.48 -4.79 7.49
C ASN A 42 -13.78 -5.85 8.36
N ILE A 43 -14.13 -5.83 9.63
CA ILE A 43 -13.61 -6.74 10.64
C ILE A 43 -14.70 -7.78 10.91
N ILE A 44 -14.38 -9.04 10.70
CA ILE A 44 -15.30 -10.12 11.06
C ILE A 44 -15.01 -10.57 12.49
N GLY A 45 -16.04 -10.40 13.34
CA GLY A 45 -16.09 -10.95 14.69
C GLY A 45 -15.30 -10.18 15.74
N SER A 46 -15.67 -10.38 16.98
CA SER A 46 -15.07 -9.76 18.17
C SER A 46 -13.72 -10.35 18.57
N SER A 47 -13.32 -11.43 17.96
CA SER A 47 -12.09 -12.16 18.32
C SER A 47 -10.83 -11.67 17.64
N GLY A 48 -10.88 -10.56 16.94
CA GLY A 48 -9.72 -10.00 16.23
C GLY A 48 -9.27 -10.81 15.01
N GLY A 49 -10.07 -11.77 14.59
CA GLY A 49 -9.71 -12.69 13.53
C GLY A 49 -9.80 -12.11 12.12
N GLY A 50 -10.36 -10.96 11.87
CA GLY A 50 -10.47 -10.37 10.54
C GLY A 50 -10.52 -11.37 9.37
N TYR A 51 -10.65 -10.88 8.17
CA TYR A 51 -10.60 -11.75 6.99
C TYR A 51 -9.23 -12.42 6.86
N THR A 52 -9.17 -13.73 7.03
CA THR A 52 -7.98 -14.55 6.87
C THR A 52 -8.14 -15.53 5.72
N GLY A 53 -7.04 -15.90 5.08
CA GLY A 53 -7.05 -16.89 4.00
C GLY A 53 -7.23 -16.28 2.61
N ASP A 54 -7.38 -17.17 1.64
CA ASP A 54 -7.40 -16.83 0.23
C ASP A 54 -8.80 -16.44 -0.28
N ASP A 55 -9.85 -16.78 0.46
CA ASP A 55 -11.24 -16.47 0.12
C ASP A 55 -11.58 -14.98 0.29
N TYR A 56 -10.77 -14.27 1.06
CA TYR A 56 -10.96 -12.85 1.36
C TYR A 56 -10.02 -11.99 0.53
N ARG A 57 -10.29 -11.93 -0.76
CA ARG A 57 -9.54 -11.14 -1.71
C ARG A 57 -10.48 -10.35 -2.60
N TRP A 58 -10.18 -9.10 -2.74
CA TRP A 58 -10.90 -8.18 -3.60
C TRP A 58 -10.11 -7.90 -4.86
N LYS A 59 -10.77 -7.41 -5.89
CA LYS A 59 -10.17 -7.13 -7.19
C LYS A 59 -9.94 -5.65 -7.38
N GLY A 60 -8.85 -5.32 -8.06
CA GLY A 60 -8.51 -3.95 -8.41
C GLY A 60 -7.41 -3.90 -9.45
N THR A 61 -6.99 -2.69 -9.73
CA THR A 61 -5.85 -2.35 -10.58
C THR A 61 -4.84 -1.58 -9.75
N LEU A 62 -3.58 -1.97 -9.80
CA LEU A 62 -2.50 -1.22 -9.18
C LEU A 62 -1.73 -0.46 -10.26
N VAL A 63 -1.50 0.83 -10.03
CA VAL A 63 -0.67 1.66 -10.90
C VAL A 63 0.59 2.06 -10.15
N TYR A 64 1.73 1.87 -10.78
CA TYR A 64 3.03 2.23 -10.25
C TYR A 64 3.99 2.59 -11.37
N ASP A 65 4.60 3.76 -11.30
CA ASP A 65 5.61 4.25 -12.23
C ASP A 65 5.20 4.17 -13.72
N GLY A 66 3.93 4.46 -14.01
CA GLY A 66 3.34 4.38 -15.35
C GLY A 66 2.93 2.96 -15.78
N ASP A 67 3.35 1.93 -15.08
CA ASP A 67 2.90 0.56 -15.32
C ASP A 67 1.53 0.31 -14.68
N VAL A 68 0.62 -0.32 -15.42
CA VAL A 68 -0.75 -0.62 -15.01
C VAL A 68 -0.90 -2.12 -14.83
N TYR A 69 -1.10 -2.56 -13.60
CA TYR A 69 -1.29 -3.98 -13.24
C TYR A 69 -2.75 -4.28 -13.03
N ASP A 70 -3.41 -4.74 -14.08
CA ASP A 70 -4.83 -5.05 -14.06
C ASP A 70 -5.17 -6.37 -13.39
N HIS A 71 -6.42 -6.46 -12.92
CA HIS A 71 -6.99 -7.68 -12.36
C HIS A 71 -6.15 -8.29 -11.23
N ILE A 72 -5.46 -7.45 -10.49
CA ILE A 72 -4.77 -7.90 -9.29
C ILE A 72 -5.78 -8.31 -8.21
N SER A 73 -5.33 -9.11 -7.27
CA SER A 73 -6.07 -9.34 -6.04
C SER A 73 -5.40 -8.62 -4.89
N PHE A 74 -6.18 -7.99 -4.04
CA PHE A 74 -5.67 -7.33 -2.85
C PHE A 74 -6.46 -7.70 -1.60
N ARG A 75 -5.84 -7.52 -0.45
CA ARG A 75 -6.48 -7.61 0.86
C ARG A 75 -5.73 -6.80 1.89
N ALA A 76 -6.41 -6.42 2.97
CA ALA A 76 -5.71 -5.96 4.16
C ALA A 76 -4.88 -7.11 4.76
N ARG A 77 -3.70 -6.78 5.26
CA ARG A 77 -2.75 -7.72 5.86
C ARG A 77 -2.62 -7.43 7.35
N GLY A 78 -2.26 -8.44 8.13
CA GLY A 78 -2.07 -8.35 9.57
C GLY A 78 -3.18 -9.02 10.37
N GLY A 79 -2.96 -9.17 11.64
CA GLY A 79 -3.91 -9.76 12.60
C GLY A 79 -4.59 -8.68 13.45
N VAL A 80 -4.72 -8.96 14.74
CA VAL A 80 -5.39 -8.12 15.75
C VAL A 80 -4.98 -6.64 15.72
N TRP A 81 -3.71 -6.36 15.49
CA TRP A 81 -3.16 -5.01 15.56
C TRP A 81 -3.67 -4.03 14.51
N ARG A 82 -4.11 -4.51 13.35
CA ARG A 82 -4.68 -3.62 12.34
C ARG A 82 -5.94 -2.91 12.81
N TYR A 83 -6.65 -3.47 13.78
CA TYR A 83 -7.86 -2.88 14.35
C TYR A 83 -7.58 -1.75 15.34
N ALA A 84 -6.44 -1.87 16.03
CA ALA A 84 -6.05 -0.89 17.02
C ALA A 84 -5.30 0.32 16.43
N MET A 85 -4.75 0.17 15.23
CA MET A 85 -3.79 1.13 14.68
C MET A 85 -4.39 2.17 13.73
N GLY A 86 -5.60 1.97 13.25
CA GLY A 86 -6.27 2.90 12.32
C GLY A 86 -5.56 3.06 10.97
N LYS A 87 -4.60 2.19 10.66
CA LYS A 87 -3.88 2.17 9.38
C LYS A 87 -3.59 0.73 8.98
N ASN A 88 -4.00 0.35 7.78
CA ASN A 88 -3.85 -1.02 7.31
C ASN A 88 -2.52 -1.28 6.61
N MET A 89 -2.03 -2.49 6.78
CA MET A 89 -1.06 -3.10 5.90
C MET A 89 -1.79 -3.76 4.74
N TRP A 90 -1.14 -3.87 3.60
CA TRP A 90 -1.76 -4.41 2.40
C TRP A 90 -0.93 -5.53 1.81
N LYS A 91 -1.62 -6.45 1.12
CA LYS A 91 -1.02 -7.50 0.32
C LYS A 91 -1.67 -7.52 -1.05
N PHE A 92 -0.83 -7.49 -2.08
CA PHE A 92 -1.22 -7.56 -3.48
C PHE A 92 -0.72 -8.85 -4.09
N LEU A 93 -1.52 -9.41 -4.99
CA LEU A 93 -1.17 -10.58 -5.80
C LEU A 93 -1.34 -10.22 -7.26
N PHE A 94 -0.28 -10.41 -8.02
CA PHE A 94 -0.22 -10.13 -9.44
C PHE A 94 -0.47 -11.39 -10.26
N ASN A 95 -0.94 -11.20 -11.48
CA ASN A 95 -1.14 -12.29 -12.42
C ASN A 95 0.20 -12.86 -12.89
N ARG A 96 0.23 -14.16 -13.18
CA ARG A 96 1.45 -14.84 -13.65
C ARG A 96 1.98 -14.29 -14.96
N SER A 97 1.10 -13.77 -15.81
CA SER A 97 1.45 -13.15 -17.08
C SER A 97 1.91 -11.70 -16.96
N HIS A 98 1.65 -11.06 -15.81
CA HIS A 98 1.96 -9.65 -15.56
C HIS A 98 2.40 -9.46 -14.11
N GLU A 99 3.58 -10.01 -13.79
CA GLU A 99 4.18 -9.92 -12.47
C GLU A 99 4.72 -8.51 -12.21
N PHE A 100 4.73 -8.11 -10.96
CA PHE A 100 5.15 -6.78 -10.52
C PHE A 100 6.65 -6.54 -10.76
N GLN A 101 6.97 -5.45 -11.44
CA GLN A 101 8.32 -4.97 -11.66
C GLN A 101 8.68 -3.87 -10.66
N ALA A 102 9.39 -4.24 -9.61
CA ALA A 102 9.88 -3.27 -8.64
C ALA A 102 11.12 -2.52 -9.14
N ARG A 103 11.34 -1.35 -8.52
CA ARG A 103 12.55 -0.55 -8.69
C ARG A 103 13.23 -0.35 -7.34
N ASP A 104 14.52 -0.13 -7.38
CA ASP A 104 15.29 0.26 -6.20
C ASP A 104 15.07 1.76 -5.86
N GLN A 105 15.71 2.24 -4.82
CA GLN A 105 15.61 3.63 -4.36
C GLN A 105 16.14 4.66 -5.38
N LEU A 106 16.89 4.21 -6.36
CA LEU A 106 17.43 5.02 -7.46
C LEU A 106 16.59 4.93 -8.73
N GLY A 107 15.46 4.24 -8.68
CA GLY A 107 14.56 4.04 -9.80
C GLY A 107 14.99 2.94 -10.78
N LYS A 108 16.07 2.19 -10.50
CA LYS A 108 16.54 1.11 -11.36
C LYS A 108 15.68 -0.14 -11.15
N LYS A 109 15.22 -0.73 -12.23
CA LYS A 109 14.45 -1.99 -12.21
C LYS A 109 15.30 -3.14 -11.65
N TYR A 110 14.72 -3.90 -10.74
CA TYR A 110 15.31 -5.18 -10.34
C TYR A 110 15.22 -6.19 -11.49
N PRO A 111 16.15 -7.13 -11.61
CA PRO A 111 16.09 -8.17 -12.65
C PRO A 111 14.94 -9.15 -12.44
N THR A 112 14.47 -9.29 -11.20
CA THR A 112 13.37 -10.18 -10.81
C THR A 112 12.05 -9.45 -10.84
N LYS A 113 10.98 -10.15 -11.23
CA LYS A 113 9.59 -9.73 -11.07
C LYS A 113 8.94 -10.56 -9.96
N TRP A 114 7.92 -9.97 -9.31
CA TRP A 114 7.28 -10.60 -8.15
C TRP A 114 5.78 -10.82 -8.34
N LYS A 115 5.32 -11.97 -7.86
CA LYS A 115 3.89 -12.31 -7.81
C LYS A 115 3.17 -11.64 -6.66
N ARG A 116 3.90 -11.18 -5.66
CA ARG A 116 3.35 -10.64 -4.41
C ARG A 116 4.09 -9.38 -4.01
N LEU A 117 3.31 -8.41 -3.52
CA LEU A 117 3.82 -7.20 -2.93
C LEU A 117 3.13 -6.99 -1.58
N ASN A 118 3.88 -6.59 -0.57
CA ASN A 118 3.33 -6.27 0.73
C ASN A 118 3.66 -4.82 1.06
N PHE A 119 2.67 -4.09 1.58
CA PHE A 119 2.87 -2.77 2.17
C PHE A 119 2.81 -2.87 3.69
N SER A 120 3.81 -2.36 4.35
CA SER A 120 3.83 -2.15 5.80
C SER A 120 3.21 -0.80 6.13
N ALA A 121 2.48 -0.74 7.23
CA ALA A 121 1.87 0.50 7.70
C ALA A 121 2.88 1.45 8.37
N MET A 122 4.12 1.01 8.59
CA MET A 122 5.14 1.76 9.32
C MET A 122 4.68 2.18 10.72
N ILE A 123 3.96 1.31 11.41
CA ILE A 123 3.42 1.58 12.75
C ILE A 123 4.03 0.61 13.74
N GLN A 124 4.60 1.14 14.81
CA GLN A 124 5.09 0.35 15.92
C GLN A 124 3.95 -0.13 16.79
N GLN A 125 3.91 -1.42 17.07
CA GLN A 125 2.94 -2.03 17.99
C GLN A 125 3.18 -1.52 19.42
N GLY A 126 2.09 -1.16 20.10
CA GLY A 126 2.12 -0.77 21.48
C GLY A 126 2.59 0.65 21.77
N ASN A 127 3.10 1.38 20.79
CA ASN A 127 3.48 2.77 20.98
C ASN A 127 3.07 3.64 19.80
N PHE A 128 1.91 4.25 19.89
CA PHE A 128 1.36 5.09 18.80
C PHE A 128 2.05 6.45 18.64
N ASN A 129 2.90 6.84 19.59
CA ASN A 129 3.63 8.10 19.51
C ASN A 129 4.82 8.02 18.55
N HIS A 130 5.33 6.82 18.30
CA HIS A 130 6.47 6.56 17.41
C HIS A 130 6.02 6.00 16.06
N ARG A 131 5.04 6.63 15.45
CA ARG A 131 4.56 6.26 14.11
C ARG A 131 5.61 6.59 13.06
N GLY A 132 5.94 5.61 12.22
CA GLY A 132 6.93 5.76 11.16
C GLY A 132 8.31 5.17 11.48
N GLU A 133 8.75 5.15 12.72
CA GLU A 133 10.02 4.55 13.12
C GLU A 133 10.13 3.06 12.76
N GLN A 134 9.03 2.33 12.88
CA GLN A 134 8.98 0.91 12.53
C GLN A 134 9.39 0.67 11.08
N GLY A 135 8.97 1.51 10.15
CA GLY A 135 9.37 1.39 8.75
C GLY A 135 10.87 1.61 8.55
N LEU A 136 11.47 2.52 9.30
CA LEU A 136 12.90 2.73 9.27
C LEU A 136 13.65 1.52 9.82
N PHE A 137 13.23 0.97 10.94
CA PHE A 137 13.87 -0.23 11.54
C PHE A 137 13.74 -1.44 10.63
N GLU A 138 12.58 -1.67 10.03
CA GLU A 138 12.39 -2.76 9.06
C GLU A 138 13.31 -2.59 7.86
N SER A 139 13.37 -1.39 7.28
CA SER A 139 14.19 -1.09 6.11
C SER A 139 15.68 -1.29 6.38
N VAL A 140 16.18 -0.70 7.45
CA VAL A 140 17.60 -0.83 7.87
C VAL A 140 17.93 -2.27 8.25
N GLY A 141 17.07 -2.94 8.99
CA GLY A 141 17.26 -4.34 9.39
C GLY A 141 17.38 -5.28 8.20
N PHE A 142 16.48 -5.16 7.22
CA PHE A 142 16.55 -5.98 6.00
C PHE A 142 17.78 -5.67 5.16
N GLU A 143 18.21 -4.41 5.10
CA GLU A 143 19.45 -4.05 4.40
C GLU A 143 20.69 -4.64 5.09
N LEU A 144 20.74 -4.59 6.40
CA LEU A 144 21.84 -5.21 7.18
C LEU A 144 21.90 -6.72 6.97
N PHE A 145 20.75 -7.41 6.97
CA PHE A 145 20.71 -8.85 6.67
C PHE A 145 21.25 -9.14 5.27
N ARG A 146 20.83 -8.39 4.25
CA ARG A 146 21.35 -8.57 2.88
C ARG A 146 22.86 -8.33 2.80
N LYS A 147 23.36 -7.31 3.47
CA LYS A 147 24.82 -7.03 3.55
C LYS A 147 25.60 -8.12 4.27
N ALA A 148 24.96 -8.81 5.21
CA ALA A 148 25.52 -9.98 5.88
C ALA A 148 25.38 -11.28 5.06
N GLY A 149 24.87 -11.23 3.84
CA GLY A 149 24.67 -12.41 2.99
C GLY A 149 23.41 -13.24 3.32
N ILE A 150 22.53 -12.72 4.16
CA ILE A 150 21.27 -13.37 4.52
C ILE A 150 20.15 -12.86 3.61
N GLU A 151 19.34 -13.77 3.10
CA GLU A 151 18.17 -13.38 2.30
C GLU A 151 17.20 -12.54 3.13
N ALA A 152 16.85 -11.37 2.61
CA ALA A 152 15.88 -10.48 3.23
C ALA A 152 15.10 -9.69 2.14
N PRO A 153 13.88 -9.25 2.44
CA PRO A 153 13.10 -8.44 1.52
C PRO A 153 13.81 -7.18 1.06
N PHE A 154 13.60 -6.80 -0.19
CA PHE A 154 13.88 -5.46 -0.67
C PHE A 154 12.75 -4.54 -0.21
N THR A 155 13.10 -3.36 0.26
CA THR A 155 12.14 -2.39 0.78
C THR A 155 12.42 -1.00 0.22
N HIS A 156 11.37 -0.21 0.05
CA HIS A 156 11.47 1.22 -0.14
C HIS A 156 10.22 1.92 0.44
N HIS A 157 10.39 3.15 0.85
CA HIS A 157 9.27 3.97 1.30
C HIS A 157 8.37 4.32 0.13
N LEU A 158 7.09 4.45 0.37
CA LEU A 158 6.09 4.70 -0.65
C LEU A 158 4.98 5.62 -0.17
N HIS A 159 4.32 6.24 -1.13
CA HIS A 159 3.05 6.92 -0.95
C HIS A 159 1.95 6.07 -1.57
N PHE A 160 1.00 5.61 -0.77
CA PHE A 160 -0.10 4.78 -1.22
C PHE A 160 -1.40 5.56 -1.27
N ARG A 161 -2.10 5.44 -2.39
CA ARG A 161 -3.35 6.12 -2.65
C ARG A 161 -4.40 5.14 -3.11
N ILE A 162 -5.64 5.35 -2.68
CA ILE A 162 -6.78 4.53 -3.08
C ILE A 162 -7.76 5.41 -3.87
N ILE A 163 -8.12 4.93 -5.05
CA ILE A 163 -9.06 5.59 -5.96
C ILE A 163 -10.29 4.70 -6.06
N GLU A 164 -11.40 5.21 -5.57
CA GLU A 164 -12.69 4.52 -5.57
C GLU A 164 -13.63 5.11 -6.62
N ASN A 165 -14.23 4.26 -7.45
CA ASN A 165 -15.23 4.72 -8.44
C ASN A 165 -14.78 5.97 -9.21
N ALA A 166 -13.54 6.00 -9.67
CA ALA A 166 -12.90 7.13 -10.35
C ALA A 166 -12.70 8.39 -9.47
N LYS A 167 -12.77 8.25 -8.15
CA LYS A 167 -12.50 9.33 -7.19
C LYS A 167 -11.50 8.86 -6.14
N GLU A 168 -10.63 9.76 -5.71
CA GLU A 168 -9.80 9.51 -4.53
C GLU A 168 -10.64 9.65 -3.27
N THR A 169 -10.45 8.74 -2.32
CA THR A 169 -11.14 8.81 -1.05
C THR A 169 -10.31 9.56 -0.01
N ASN A 170 -10.91 10.56 0.62
CA ASN A 170 -10.30 11.27 1.73
C ASN A 170 -10.32 10.47 3.04
N LEU A 171 -11.22 9.49 3.16
CA LEU A 171 -11.43 8.73 4.39
C LEU A 171 -10.27 7.81 4.71
N PHE A 172 -9.64 7.25 3.69
CA PHE A 172 -8.50 6.33 3.82
C PHE A 172 -7.28 6.86 3.07
N GLY A 173 -7.38 8.05 2.65
CA GLY A 173 -6.55 8.95 1.92
C GLY A 173 -5.09 8.60 1.74
N ASN A 174 -4.32 9.57 1.46
CA ASN A 174 -2.88 9.46 1.24
C ASN A 174 -2.17 8.78 2.41
N GLN A 175 -1.61 7.61 2.17
CA GLN A 175 -0.91 6.84 3.19
C GLN A 175 0.54 6.64 2.77
N TYR A 176 1.46 6.89 3.70
CA TYR A 176 2.85 6.52 3.53
C TYR A 176 3.09 5.12 4.10
N GLY A 177 3.94 4.36 3.45
CA GLY A 177 4.24 2.99 3.82
C GLY A 177 5.63 2.55 3.37
N LEU A 178 5.94 1.30 3.63
CA LEU A 178 7.17 0.61 3.26
C LEU A 178 6.83 -0.66 2.48
#